data_76e350e4633fc0c11b73e0b4b903fad5
#
_entry.id   76e350e4633fc0c11b73e0b4b903fad5
#
_cell.length_a   1.000
_cell.length_b   1.000
_cell.length_c   1.000
_cell.angle_alpha   90.00
_cell.angle_beta   90.00
_cell.angle_gamma   90.00
#
_symmetry.space_group_name_H-M   'P 1'
#
loop_
_entity.id
_entity.type
_entity.pdbx_description
1 polymer ?
#
loop_
_entity_poly.entity_id
_entity_poly.type
_entity_poly.pdbx_seq_one_letter_code
_entity_poly.pdbx_strand_id
1 'polypeptide(L)'
;MKKLILFMIAWILVPLIDYIWLGNIAQNFYLSELGSLVREVDGKFDPLIWPAALVYVGLAGLITEFVLPLSNQSLKTAALKGFMMGLFVYLVYDATNLSLLKNWPLHMSMVDVVWGGVLCSMVSVIVLYCDFKLSKYCQRK
;
A
#
# COMPACT_ATOMS: atom_id res chain seq x y z
N MET A 1 9.71 20.89 -4.54
CA MET A 1 10.11 20.51 -3.17
C MET A 1 8.96 19.86 -2.38
N LYS A 2 7.79 20.48 -2.22
CA LYS A 2 6.65 19.95 -1.46
C LYS A 2 6.21 18.55 -1.93
N LYS A 3 6.01 18.35 -3.22
CA LYS A 3 5.60 17.06 -3.80
C LYS A 3 6.59 15.93 -3.50
N LEU A 4 7.88 16.20 -3.58
CA LEU A 4 8.92 15.22 -3.23
C LEU A 4 8.85 14.83 -1.74
N ILE A 5 8.60 15.79 -0.85
CA ILE A 5 8.43 15.52 0.59
C ILE A 5 7.22 14.60 0.82
N LEU A 6 6.09 14.88 0.18
CA LEU A 6 4.88 14.05 0.29
C LEU A 6 5.12 12.64 -0.26
N PHE A 7 5.84 12.52 -1.38
CA PHE A 7 6.24 11.22 -1.92
C PHE A 7 7.12 10.44 -0.92
N MET A 8 8.13 11.07 -0.33
CA MET A 8 8.99 10.43 0.66
C MET A 8 8.21 9.98 1.90
N ILE A 9 7.25 10.80 2.36
CA ILE A 9 6.34 10.42 3.46
C ILE A 9 5.53 9.18 3.07
N ALA A 10 4.91 9.15 1.89
CA ALA A 10 4.17 8.00 1.41
C ALA A 10 5.06 6.76 1.29
N TRP A 11 6.25 6.90 0.72
CA TRP A 11 7.22 5.82 0.51
C TRP A 11 7.70 5.18 1.83
N ILE A 12 7.74 5.93 2.92
CA ILE A 12 8.07 5.42 4.25
C ILE A 12 6.83 4.80 4.92
N LEU A 13 5.66 5.42 4.78
CA LEU A 13 4.44 4.97 5.45
C LEU A 13 3.89 3.66 4.87
N VAL A 14 3.95 3.48 3.54
CA VAL A 14 3.44 2.26 2.91
C VAL A 14 4.12 1.02 3.49
N PRO A 15 5.46 0.85 3.43
CA PRO A 15 6.10 -0.35 3.98
C PRO A 15 5.97 -0.46 5.49
N LEU A 16 5.88 0.65 6.23
CA LEU A 16 5.71 0.61 7.68
C LEU A 16 4.36 -0.01 8.08
N ILE A 17 3.28 0.44 7.45
CA ILE A 17 1.93 -0.07 7.73
C ILE A 17 1.79 -1.50 7.21
N ASP A 18 2.33 -1.78 6.02
CA ASP A 18 2.30 -3.11 5.41
C ASP A 18 3.09 -4.13 6.23
N TYR A 19 4.24 -3.75 6.78
CA TYR A 19 5.02 -4.61 7.69
C TYR A 19 4.26 -4.94 8.98
N ILE A 20 3.47 -4.01 9.52
CA ILE A 20 2.63 -4.29 10.69
C ILE A 20 1.59 -5.37 10.34
N TRP A 21 0.98 -5.29 9.17
CA TRP A 21 0.01 -6.27 8.70
C TRP A 21 0.65 -7.62 8.40
N LEU A 22 1.56 -7.65 7.44
CA LEU A 22 2.18 -8.89 6.96
C LEU A 22 3.14 -9.52 7.97
N GLY A 23 3.84 -8.72 8.76
CA GLY A 23 4.84 -9.22 9.70
C GLY A 23 4.30 -9.54 11.10
N ASN A 24 3.10 -9.06 11.47
CA ASN A 24 2.59 -9.25 12.83
C ASN A 24 1.13 -9.72 12.87
N ILE A 25 0.23 -9.11 12.07
CA ILE A 25 -1.21 -9.38 12.19
C ILE A 25 -1.62 -10.60 11.37
N ALA A 26 -1.25 -10.62 10.10
CA ALA A 26 -1.71 -11.61 9.13
C ALA A 26 -0.61 -12.60 8.69
N GLN A 27 0.58 -12.55 9.29
CA GLN A 27 1.72 -13.37 8.90
C GLN A 27 1.38 -14.86 8.76
N ASN A 28 0.84 -15.47 9.82
CA ASN A 28 0.51 -16.89 9.82
C ASN A 28 -0.53 -17.26 8.77
N PHE A 29 -1.50 -16.38 8.55
CA PHE A 29 -2.52 -16.57 7.52
C PHE A 29 -1.88 -16.63 6.13
N TYR A 30 -1.08 -15.63 5.74
CA TYR A 30 -0.42 -15.61 4.43
C TYR A 30 0.57 -16.76 4.25
N LEU A 31 1.36 -17.09 5.28
CA LEU A 31 2.29 -18.22 5.21
C LEU A 31 1.56 -19.55 5.00
N SER A 32 0.43 -19.77 5.69
CA SER A 32 -0.35 -20.99 5.53
C SER A 32 -1.04 -21.11 4.18
N GLU A 33 -1.54 -20.00 3.63
CA GLU A 33 -2.22 -19.97 2.33
C GLU A 33 -1.23 -20.13 1.16
N LEU A 34 -0.10 -19.43 1.20
CA LEU A 34 0.90 -19.44 0.13
C LEU A 34 1.79 -20.70 0.15
N GLY A 35 2.04 -21.29 1.32
CA GLY A 35 2.85 -22.49 1.45
C GLY A 35 4.20 -22.36 0.75
N SER A 36 4.50 -23.28 -0.17
CA SER A 36 5.77 -23.31 -0.91
C SER A 36 5.97 -22.17 -1.93
N LEU A 37 4.97 -21.34 -2.16
CA LEU A 37 5.07 -20.21 -3.09
C LEU A 37 5.78 -19.00 -2.47
N VAL A 38 5.84 -18.92 -1.14
CA VAL A 38 6.43 -17.78 -0.43
C VAL A 38 7.88 -18.04 -0.01
N ARG A 39 8.68 -16.98 0.01
CA ARG A 39 10.01 -17.01 0.62
C ARG A 39 9.88 -16.86 2.12
N GLU A 40 10.32 -17.87 2.87
CA GLU A 40 10.29 -17.85 4.33
C GLU A 40 11.57 -18.42 4.93
N VAL A 41 11.90 -17.95 6.12
CA VAL A 41 12.96 -18.49 6.98
C VAL A 41 12.43 -18.51 8.41
N ASP A 42 12.49 -19.64 9.08
CA ASP A 42 12.06 -19.84 10.47
C ASP A 42 10.61 -19.36 10.72
N GLY A 43 9.68 -19.63 9.79
CA GLY A 43 8.29 -19.24 9.89
C GLY A 43 8.03 -17.72 9.76
N LYS A 44 8.95 -16.99 9.13
CA LYS A 44 8.81 -15.56 8.84
C LYS A 44 9.08 -15.27 7.38
N PHE A 45 8.44 -14.24 6.86
CA PHE A 45 8.73 -13.76 5.51
C PHE A 45 10.20 -13.36 5.34
N ASP A 46 10.82 -13.82 4.24
CA ASP A 46 12.17 -13.44 3.81
C ASP A 46 12.12 -12.82 2.39
N PRO A 47 11.53 -11.62 2.23
CA PRO A 47 11.34 -11.02 0.94
C PRO A 47 12.65 -10.50 0.35
N LEU A 48 12.79 -10.57 -0.98
CA LEU A 48 13.83 -9.82 -1.68
C LEU A 48 13.55 -8.33 -1.55
N ILE A 49 14.48 -7.59 -0.95
CA ILE A 49 14.29 -6.18 -0.59
C ILE A 49 14.11 -5.28 -1.83
N TRP A 50 14.88 -5.52 -2.90
CA TRP A 50 14.83 -4.64 -4.07
C TRP A 50 13.49 -4.67 -4.84
N PRO A 51 12.83 -5.84 -5.09
CA PRO A 51 11.51 -5.81 -5.71
C PRO A 51 10.45 -5.23 -4.77
N ALA A 52 10.52 -5.54 -3.46
CA ALA A 52 9.62 -4.98 -2.47
C ALA A 52 9.71 -3.44 -2.44
N ALA A 53 10.92 -2.89 -2.49
CA ALA A 53 11.11 -1.44 -2.57
C ALA A 53 10.47 -0.82 -3.82
N LEU A 54 10.51 -1.49 -4.97
CA LEU A 54 9.86 -1.01 -6.20
C LEU A 54 8.34 -0.99 -6.08
N VAL A 55 7.73 -1.98 -5.42
CA VAL A 55 6.28 -1.98 -5.13
C VAL A 55 5.91 -0.74 -4.32
N TYR A 56 6.65 -0.45 -3.27
CA TYR A 56 6.37 0.71 -2.39
C TYR A 56 6.63 2.05 -3.09
N VAL A 57 7.63 2.14 -3.98
CA VAL A 57 7.82 3.30 -4.86
C VAL A 57 6.61 3.50 -5.77
N GLY A 58 6.12 2.41 -6.37
CA GLY A 58 4.92 2.45 -7.23
C GLY A 58 3.69 2.93 -6.49
N LEU A 59 3.39 2.37 -5.31
CA LEU A 59 2.24 2.76 -4.49
C LEU A 59 2.35 4.22 -4.01
N ALA A 60 3.53 4.65 -3.55
CA ALA A 60 3.76 6.04 -3.15
C ALA A 60 3.58 7.00 -4.33
N GLY A 61 4.05 6.63 -5.51
CA GLY A 61 3.84 7.38 -6.74
C GLY A 61 2.36 7.51 -7.10
N LEU A 62 1.62 6.40 -7.10
CA LEU A 62 0.18 6.41 -7.38
C LEU A 62 -0.61 7.29 -6.40
N ILE A 63 -0.28 7.23 -5.12
CA ILE A 63 -0.92 8.09 -4.11
C ILE A 63 -0.64 9.56 -4.40
N THR A 64 0.62 9.93 -4.60
CA THR A 64 1.02 11.34 -4.72
C THR A 64 0.68 11.95 -6.08
N GLU A 65 0.69 11.16 -7.16
CA GLU A 65 0.43 11.66 -8.52
C GLU A 65 -1.06 11.66 -8.88
N PHE A 66 -1.82 10.69 -8.37
CA PHE A 66 -3.22 10.51 -8.79
C PHE A 66 -4.22 10.70 -7.65
N VAL A 67 -3.97 10.17 -6.44
CA VAL A 67 -4.96 10.26 -5.36
C VAL A 67 -5.00 11.66 -4.77
N LEU A 68 -3.86 12.25 -4.41
CA LEU A 68 -3.83 13.56 -3.76
C LEU A 68 -4.41 14.68 -4.63
N PRO A 69 -4.07 14.81 -5.93
CA PRO A 69 -4.69 15.84 -6.78
C PRO A 69 -6.21 15.67 -6.92
N LEU A 70 -6.70 14.44 -6.99
CA LEU A 70 -8.12 14.12 -7.12
C LEU A 70 -8.88 14.18 -5.79
N SER A 71 -8.21 14.40 -4.67
CA SER A 71 -8.83 14.46 -3.34
C SER A 71 -9.62 15.74 -3.09
N ASN A 72 -9.43 16.79 -3.90
CA ASN A 72 -10.02 18.10 -3.74
C ASN A 72 -9.83 18.66 -2.31
N GLN A 73 -8.67 18.41 -1.70
CA GLN A 73 -8.33 18.82 -0.33
C GLN A 73 -9.29 18.24 0.74
N SER A 74 -9.97 17.14 0.44
CA SER A 74 -10.89 16.46 1.36
C SER A 74 -10.29 15.13 1.84
N LEU A 75 -10.13 14.96 3.16
CA LEU A 75 -9.66 13.71 3.75
C LEU A 75 -10.58 12.53 3.43
N LYS A 76 -11.91 12.76 3.41
CA LYS A 76 -12.89 11.74 3.03
C LYS A 76 -12.70 11.30 1.58
N THR A 77 -12.50 12.27 0.68
CA THR A 77 -12.27 11.97 -0.75
C THR A 77 -10.93 11.29 -0.94
N ALA A 78 -9.88 11.69 -0.23
CA ALA A 78 -8.57 11.02 -0.26
C ALA A 78 -8.67 9.56 0.22
N ALA A 79 -9.41 9.31 1.31
CA ALA A 79 -9.67 7.96 1.81
C ALA A 79 -10.36 7.09 0.75
N LEU A 80 -11.45 7.58 0.15
CA LEU A 80 -12.21 6.84 -0.85
C LEU A 80 -11.38 6.59 -2.13
N LYS A 81 -10.69 7.60 -2.64
CA LYS A 81 -9.85 7.48 -3.85
C LYS A 81 -8.66 6.57 -3.60
N GLY A 82 -8.01 6.69 -2.42
CA GLY A 82 -6.94 5.79 -2.01
C GLY A 82 -7.43 4.34 -1.88
N PHE A 83 -8.60 4.13 -1.26
CA PHE A 83 -9.20 2.80 -1.16
C PHE A 83 -9.46 2.18 -2.54
N MET A 84 -10.13 2.90 -3.43
CA MET A 84 -10.43 2.41 -4.77
C MET A 84 -9.16 2.12 -5.59
N MET A 85 -8.18 3.00 -5.53
CA MET A 85 -6.90 2.80 -6.21
C MET A 85 -6.16 1.56 -5.69
N GLY A 86 -6.04 1.42 -4.37
CA GLY A 86 -5.39 0.26 -3.75
C GLY A 86 -6.12 -1.04 -4.09
N LEU A 87 -7.45 -1.05 -3.98
CA LEU A 87 -8.29 -2.20 -4.34
C LEU A 87 -8.04 -2.64 -5.79
N PHE A 88 -8.00 -1.73 -6.75
CA PHE A 88 -7.77 -2.08 -8.15
C PHE A 88 -6.33 -2.55 -8.42
N VAL A 89 -5.31 -1.93 -7.79
CA VAL A 89 -3.92 -2.36 -7.96
C VAL A 89 -3.73 -3.79 -7.46
N TYR A 90 -4.23 -4.10 -6.27
CA TYR A 90 -4.14 -5.44 -5.70
C TYR A 90 -5.00 -6.44 -6.45
N LEU A 91 -6.20 -6.05 -6.90
CA LEU A 91 -7.04 -6.90 -7.73
C LEU A 91 -6.33 -7.30 -9.03
N VAL A 92 -5.66 -6.38 -9.70
CA VAL A 92 -4.89 -6.69 -10.93
C VAL A 92 -3.77 -7.68 -10.62
N TYR A 93 -3.02 -7.48 -9.53
CA TYR A 93 -1.96 -8.38 -9.10
C TYR A 93 -2.50 -9.78 -8.79
N ASP A 94 -3.49 -9.89 -7.90
CA ASP A 94 -4.02 -11.16 -7.43
C ASP A 94 -4.77 -11.93 -8.50
N ALA A 95 -5.61 -11.25 -9.28
CA ALA A 95 -6.32 -11.90 -10.39
C ALA A 95 -5.37 -12.40 -11.47
N THR A 96 -4.27 -11.68 -11.73
CA THR A 96 -3.22 -12.15 -12.65
C THR A 96 -2.55 -13.42 -12.12
N ASN A 97 -2.14 -13.42 -10.85
CA ASN A 97 -1.54 -14.60 -10.23
C ASN A 97 -2.50 -15.79 -10.20
N LEU A 98 -3.75 -15.56 -9.81
CA LEU A 98 -4.79 -16.57 -9.78
C LEU A 98 -5.06 -17.18 -11.17
N SER A 99 -4.92 -16.39 -12.24
CA SER A 99 -5.12 -16.86 -13.62
C SER A 99 -3.95 -17.67 -14.18
N LEU A 100 -2.72 -17.38 -13.74
CA LEU A 100 -1.49 -17.92 -14.32
C LEU A 100 -0.79 -18.96 -13.44
N LEU A 101 -0.88 -18.85 -12.13
CA LEU A 101 -0.15 -19.70 -11.20
C LEU A 101 -1.05 -20.83 -10.67
N LYS A 102 -0.55 -22.05 -10.78
CA LYS A 102 -1.22 -23.21 -10.15
C LYS A 102 -1.19 -23.04 -8.63
N ASN A 103 -2.29 -23.39 -7.99
CA ASN A 103 -2.43 -23.38 -6.53
C ASN A 103 -2.30 -21.98 -5.89
N TRP A 104 -2.48 -20.90 -6.65
CA TRP A 104 -2.61 -19.57 -6.05
C TRP A 104 -3.89 -19.50 -5.21
N PRO A 105 -3.84 -19.11 -3.92
CA PRO A 105 -4.99 -19.23 -3.03
C PRO A 105 -6.01 -18.09 -3.24
N LEU A 106 -7.21 -18.43 -3.64
CA LEU A 106 -8.31 -17.47 -3.84
C LEU A 106 -8.67 -16.72 -2.55
N HIS A 107 -8.71 -17.43 -1.42
CA HIS A 107 -9.08 -16.85 -0.14
C HIS A 107 -8.08 -15.75 0.28
N MET A 108 -6.79 -16.02 0.13
CA MET A 108 -5.75 -15.03 0.39
C MET A 108 -5.89 -13.82 -0.53
N SER A 109 -6.12 -14.03 -1.83
CA SER A 109 -6.32 -12.94 -2.80
C SER A 109 -7.47 -12.01 -2.43
N MET A 110 -8.59 -12.56 -1.94
CA MET A 110 -9.72 -11.73 -1.48
C MET A 110 -9.35 -10.83 -0.29
N VAL A 111 -8.60 -11.38 0.66
CA VAL A 111 -8.10 -10.61 1.83
C VAL A 111 -7.09 -9.55 1.38
N ASP A 112 -6.18 -9.90 0.49
CA ASP A 112 -5.12 -9.03 0.00
C ASP A 112 -5.66 -7.84 -0.79
N VAL A 113 -6.64 -8.06 -1.66
CA VAL A 113 -7.33 -6.99 -2.41
C VAL A 113 -8.01 -5.98 -1.47
N VAL A 114 -8.68 -6.45 -0.43
CA VAL A 114 -9.29 -5.56 0.57
C VAL A 114 -8.21 -4.83 1.38
N TRP A 115 -7.14 -5.54 1.77
CA TRP A 115 -6.01 -4.93 2.47
C TRP A 115 -5.36 -3.82 1.65
N GLY A 116 -5.11 -4.03 0.37
CA GLY A 116 -4.56 -3.01 -0.53
C GLY A 116 -5.39 -1.72 -0.55
N GLY A 117 -6.73 -1.87 -0.56
CA GLY A 117 -7.66 -0.74 -0.42
C GLY A 117 -7.49 -0.01 0.91
N VAL A 118 -7.45 -0.74 2.02
CA VAL A 118 -7.28 -0.18 3.38
C VAL A 118 -5.94 0.53 3.52
N LEU A 119 -4.84 -0.13 3.13
CA LEU A 119 -3.49 0.42 3.18
C LEU A 119 -3.39 1.76 2.44
N CYS A 120 -3.80 1.77 1.18
CA CYS A 120 -3.72 2.98 0.35
C CYS A 120 -4.66 4.09 0.82
N SER A 121 -5.82 3.74 1.39
CA SER A 121 -6.72 4.69 2.04
C SER A 121 -6.06 5.39 3.22
N MET A 122 -5.49 4.62 4.15
CA MET A 122 -4.80 5.14 5.34
C MET A 122 -3.64 6.07 4.96
N VAL A 123 -2.76 5.61 4.07
CA VAL A 123 -1.61 6.40 3.63
C VAL A 123 -2.07 7.69 2.94
N SER A 124 -3.07 7.63 2.07
CA SER A 124 -3.60 8.83 1.38
C SER A 124 -4.12 9.89 2.34
N VAL A 125 -4.84 9.48 3.40
CA VAL A 125 -5.33 10.39 4.44
C VAL A 125 -4.18 11.03 5.21
N ILE A 126 -3.20 10.24 5.63
CA ILE A 126 -2.05 10.73 6.41
C ILE A 126 -1.24 11.71 5.56
N VAL A 127 -0.94 11.37 4.31
CA VAL A 127 -0.14 12.21 3.42
C VAL A 127 -0.87 13.52 3.10
N LEU A 128 -2.19 13.49 2.85
CA LEU A 128 -2.96 14.71 2.65
C LEU A 128 -2.99 15.59 3.93
N TYR A 129 -3.11 14.97 5.10
CA TYR A 129 -3.01 15.71 6.36
C TYR A 129 -1.64 16.38 6.54
N CYS A 130 -0.56 15.69 6.19
CA CYS A 130 0.78 16.28 6.16
C CYS A 130 0.87 17.45 5.16
N ASP A 131 0.20 17.32 4.00
CA ASP A 131 0.12 18.39 3.01
C ASP A 131 -0.51 19.66 3.57
N PHE A 132 -1.60 19.56 4.32
CA PHE A 132 -2.22 20.71 5.00
C PHE A 132 -1.28 21.38 5.97
N LYS A 133 -0.55 20.60 6.78
CA LYS A 133 0.40 21.13 7.75
C LYS A 133 1.56 21.87 7.07
N LEU A 134 2.14 21.28 6.03
CA LEU A 134 3.23 21.88 5.26
C LEU A 134 2.79 23.18 4.57
N SER A 135 1.59 23.21 3.98
CA SER A 135 1.04 24.40 3.32
C SER A 135 0.87 25.57 4.31
N LYS A 136 0.34 25.27 5.50
CA LYS A 136 0.14 26.27 6.56
C LYS A 136 1.45 26.83 7.09
N TYR A 137 2.50 26.01 7.12
CA TYR A 137 3.85 26.45 7.54
C TYR A 137 4.51 27.36 6.49
N CYS A 138 4.36 27.05 5.19
CA CYS A 138 4.89 27.87 4.11
C CYS A 138 4.20 29.23 3.96
N GLN A 139 2.94 29.37 4.37
CA GLN A 139 2.22 30.66 4.33
C GLN A 139 2.56 31.58 5.50
N ARG A 140 3.22 31.09 6.54
CA ARG A 140 3.62 31.87 7.74
C ARG A 140 5.03 32.48 7.66
N LYS A 141 5.77 32.16 6.59
CA LYS A 141 7.06 32.76 6.26
C LYS A 141 6.92 33.75 5.11
#